data_05810f01040b9c7a4d769a2fa1cc8ad4
#
_entry.id   05810f01040b9c7a4d769a2fa1cc8ad4
#
_cell.length_a   1.000
_cell.length_b   1.000
_cell.length_c   1.000
_cell.angle_alpha   90.00
_cell.angle_beta   90.00
_cell.angle_gamma   90.00
#
_symmetry.space_group_name_H-M   'P 1'
#
loop_
_entity.id
_entity.type
_entity.pdbx_description
1 polymer ?
#
loop_
_entity_poly.entity_id
_entity_poly.type
_entity_poly.pdbx_seq_one_letter_code
_entity_poly.pdbx_strand_id
1 'polypeptide(L)'
;MVEVKFYDEVDDNLLKFAVIIAKTNNRWVFCKHRERETYEIPGGHRENGEHILDTAKRELYEETGALEYSIKPVCVYSVTAPDNFDGKESFGMLYVA
;
A
#
# COMPACT_ATOMS: atom_id res chain seq x y z
N MET A 1 9.37 14.16 12.81
CA MET A 1 10.08 13.02 12.21
C MET A 1 9.11 11.89 11.90
N VAL A 2 9.22 11.32 10.71
CA VAL A 2 8.41 10.16 10.33
C VAL A 2 9.05 8.90 10.87
N GLU A 3 8.27 8.06 11.50
CA GLU A 3 8.73 6.78 12.03
C GLU A 3 8.00 5.65 11.31
N VAL A 4 8.75 4.64 10.86
CA VAL A 4 8.20 3.47 10.19
C VAL A 4 8.56 2.24 11.00
N LYS A 5 7.58 1.40 11.26
CA LYS A 5 7.77 0.14 11.98
C LYS A 5 7.18 -1.01 11.17
N PHE A 6 7.68 -2.22 11.41
CA PHE A 6 7.22 -3.43 10.72
C PHE A 6 6.72 -4.45 11.73
N TYR A 7 5.64 -5.16 11.37
CA TYR A 7 5.01 -6.15 12.22
C TYR A 7 4.69 -7.39 11.41
N ASP A 8 4.65 -8.54 12.06
CA ASP A 8 4.19 -9.76 11.41
C ASP A 8 2.68 -9.73 11.22
N GLU A 9 1.97 -9.19 12.22
CA GLU A 9 0.52 -9.24 12.26
C GLU A 9 -0.03 -8.16 13.18
N VAL A 10 -1.18 -7.60 12.82
CA VAL A 10 -1.99 -6.70 13.65
C VAL A 10 -3.46 -7.02 13.41
N ASP A 11 -4.35 -6.46 14.24
CA ASP A 11 -5.79 -6.61 14.01
C ASP A 11 -6.17 -6.06 12.63
N ASP A 12 -6.99 -6.81 11.90
CA ASP A 12 -7.41 -6.42 10.54
C ASP A 12 -8.03 -5.03 10.49
N ASN A 13 -8.80 -4.65 11.49
CA ASN A 13 -9.46 -3.35 11.51
C ASN A 13 -8.49 -2.17 11.64
N LEU A 14 -7.23 -2.42 11.97
CA LEU A 14 -6.19 -1.39 12.00
C LEU A 14 -5.60 -1.11 10.63
N LEU A 15 -5.74 -2.05 9.69
CA LEU A 15 -5.18 -1.91 8.34
C LEU A 15 -6.01 -0.92 7.52
N LYS A 16 -5.46 0.26 7.26
CA LYS A 16 -6.16 1.36 6.58
C LYS A 16 -5.72 1.56 5.14
N PHE A 17 -4.57 1.02 4.75
CA PHE A 17 -4.07 1.17 3.39
C PHE A 17 -3.25 -0.05 2.98
N ALA A 18 -3.02 -0.17 1.68
CA ALA A 18 -2.20 -1.23 1.10
C ALA A 18 -1.18 -0.62 0.16
N VAL A 19 0.02 -1.19 0.13
CA VAL A 19 1.08 -0.78 -0.79
C VAL A 19 1.60 -2.03 -1.47
N ILE A 20 1.87 -1.96 -2.76
CA ILE A 20 2.29 -3.10 -3.56
C ILE A 20 3.64 -2.80 -4.22
N ILE A 21 4.65 -3.61 -3.91
CA ILE A 21 5.91 -3.60 -4.66
C ILE A 21 5.71 -4.56 -5.81
N ALA A 22 5.58 -4.02 -7.03
CA ALA A 22 5.27 -4.80 -8.21
C ALA A 22 6.45 -4.81 -9.17
N LYS A 23 6.56 -5.91 -9.93
CA LYS A 23 7.64 -6.11 -10.88
C LYS A 23 7.07 -6.73 -12.15
N THR A 24 7.51 -6.23 -13.31
CA THR A 24 7.16 -6.81 -14.59
C THR A 24 8.38 -6.75 -15.51
N ASN A 25 8.68 -7.86 -16.21
CA ASN A 25 9.84 -7.95 -17.09
C ASN A 25 11.15 -7.50 -16.44
N ASN A 26 11.34 -7.89 -15.18
CA ASN A 26 12.51 -7.53 -14.37
C ASN A 26 12.63 -6.03 -14.07
N ARG A 27 11.55 -5.29 -14.18
CA ARG A 27 11.50 -3.86 -13.85
C ARG A 27 10.50 -3.60 -12.75
N TRP A 28 10.84 -2.70 -11.84
CA TRP A 28 9.93 -2.26 -10.80
C TRP A 28 8.83 -1.39 -11.40
N VAL A 29 7.61 -1.56 -10.91
CA VAL A 29 6.46 -0.79 -11.38
C VAL A 29 6.26 0.41 -10.47
N PHE A 30 6.24 1.59 -11.06
CA PHE A 30 5.92 2.84 -10.38
C PHE A 30 4.77 3.52 -11.10
N CYS A 31 3.98 4.28 -10.37
CA CYS A 31 2.94 5.10 -10.96
C CYS A 31 3.20 6.57 -10.68
N LYS A 32 2.72 7.42 -11.57
CA LYS A 32 2.82 8.86 -11.42
C LYS A 32 1.41 9.43 -11.32
N HIS A 33 1.13 10.10 -10.21
CA HIS A 33 -0.14 10.79 -10.04
C HIS A 33 -0.16 12.06 -10.89
N ARG A 34 -1.34 12.41 -11.41
CA ARG A 34 -1.52 13.61 -12.24
C ARG A 34 -1.01 14.89 -11.59
N GLU A 35 -1.20 14.98 -10.28
CA GLU A 35 -0.94 16.19 -9.53
C GLU A 35 0.43 16.20 -8.86
N ARG A 36 1.24 15.16 -9.10
CA ARG A 36 2.56 15.04 -8.48
C ARG A 36 3.62 14.82 -9.52
N GLU A 37 4.81 15.37 -9.25
CA GLU A 37 5.96 15.23 -10.14
C GLU A 37 6.78 13.97 -9.85
N THR A 38 6.44 13.23 -8.79
CA THR A 38 7.21 12.06 -8.36
C THR A 38 6.50 10.76 -8.74
N TYR A 39 7.31 9.72 -9.01
CA TYR A 39 6.81 8.37 -9.19
C TYR A 39 6.66 7.71 -7.82
N GLU A 40 5.61 6.93 -7.66
CA GLU A 40 5.28 6.30 -6.41
C GLU A 40 5.00 4.81 -6.62
N ILE A 41 5.18 4.02 -5.54
CA ILE A 41 4.78 2.62 -5.52
C ILE A 41 3.25 2.56 -5.49
N PRO A 42 2.61 1.65 -6.26
CA PRO A 42 1.15 1.51 -6.24
C PRO A 42 0.61 1.26 -4.84
N GLY A 43 -0.50 1.90 -4.50
CA GLY A 43 -1.15 1.73 -3.21
C GLY A 43 -2.24 2.74 -2.97
N GLY A 44 -2.99 2.54 -1.90
CA GLY A 44 -4.04 3.46 -1.52
C GLY A 44 -4.82 3.02 -0.30
N HIS A 45 -5.84 3.80 0.03
CA HIS A 45 -6.65 3.61 1.22
C HIS A 45 -7.71 2.53 1.04
N ARG A 46 -7.92 1.79 2.12
CA ARG A 46 -8.99 0.79 2.23
C ARG A 46 -10.35 1.49 2.27
N GLU A 47 -11.29 0.98 1.49
CA GLU A 47 -12.66 1.45 1.51
C GLU A 47 -13.49 0.63 2.50
N ASN A 48 -14.62 1.20 2.94
CA ASN A 48 -15.53 0.51 3.87
C ASN A 48 -15.99 -0.82 3.31
N GLY A 49 -15.89 -1.86 4.15
CA GLY A 49 -16.33 -3.20 3.77
C GLY A 49 -15.37 -3.97 2.89
N GLU A 50 -14.26 -3.37 2.54
CA GLU A 50 -13.25 -3.98 1.67
C GLU A 50 -12.25 -4.78 2.49
N HIS A 51 -11.89 -5.99 2.01
CA HIS A 51 -10.75 -6.71 2.58
C HIS A 51 -9.45 -6.04 2.12
N ILE A 52 -8.42 -6.07 2.96
CA ILE A 52 -7.17 -5.38 2.63
C ILE A 52 -6.53 -5.92 1.34
N LEU A 53 -6.66 -7.21 1.07
CA LEU A 53 -6.17 -7.80 -0.18
C LEU A 53 -6.92 -7.21 -1.38
N ASP A 54 -8.22 -6.99 -1.25
CA ASP A 54 -9.02 -6.39 -2.32
C ASP A 54 -8.65 -4.93 -2.53
N THR A 55 -8.27 -4.23 -1.46
CA THR A 55 -7.72 -2.88 -1.55
C THR A 55 -6.47 -2.89 -2.42
N ALA A 56 -5.55 -3.82 -2.14
CA ALA A 56 -4.30 -3.94 -2.90
C ALA A 56 -4.57 -4.23 -4.38
N LYS A 57 -5.46 -5.17 -4.66
CA LYS A 57 -5.80 -5.53 -6.05
C LYS A 57 -6.45 -4.37 -6.80
N ARG A 58 -7.38 -3.69 -6.15
CA ARG A 58 -8.07 -2.54 -6.74
C ARG A 58 -7.10 -1.41 -7.05
N GLU A 59 -6.25 -1.06 -6.10
CA GLU A 59 -5.27 0.01 -6.29
C GLU A 59 -4.25 -0.34 -7.36
N LEU A 60 -3.80 -1.59 -7.41
CA LEU A 60 -2.87 -2.02 -8.45
C LEU A 60 -3.50 -1.88 -9.82
N TYR A 61 -4.76 -2.29 -9.98
CA TYR A 61 -5.49 -2.14 -11.23
C TYR A 61 -5.70 -0.66 -11.60
N GLU A 62 -6.17 0.14 -10.67
CA GLU A 62 -6.46 1.56 -10.91
C GLU A 62 -5.22 2.34 -11.32
N GLU A 63 -4.08 2.03 -10.73
CA GLU A 63 -2.86 2.80 -10.95
C GLU A 63 -1.96 2.24 -12.06
N THR A 64 -2.07 0.95 -12.38
CA THR A 64 -1.19 0.31 -13.38
C THR A 64 -1.93 -0.42 -14.49
N GLY A 65 -3.23 -0.72 -14.31
CA GLY A 65 -4.00 -1.51 -15.26
C GLY A 65 -3.69 -3.00 -15.26
N ALA A 66 -2.92 -3.49 -14.28
CA ALA A 66 -2.51 -4.90 -14.23
C ALA A 66 -3.72 -5.82 -14.03
N LEU A 67 -3.84 -6.85 -14.87
CA LEU A 67 -4.93 -7.83 -14.84
C LEU A 67 -4.46 -9.22 -14.44
N GLU A 68 -3.21 -9.58 -14.79
CA GLU A 68 -2.64 -10.89 -14.49
C GLU A 68 -1.38 -10.72 -13.66
N TYR A 69 -1.39 -11.32 -12.46
CA TYR A 69 -0.26 -11.24 -11.54
C TYR A 69 -0.46 -12.22 -10.39
N SER A 70 0.63 -12.54 -9.70
CA SER A 70 0.57 -13.19 -8.39
C SER A 70 0.80 -12.12 -7.35
N ILE A 71 -0.02 -12.09 -6.31
CA ILE A 71 0.13 -11.12 -5.24
C ILE A 71 0.25 -11.86 -3.90
N LYS A 72 1.25 -11.46 -3.10
CA LYS A 72 1.51 -12.09 -1.81
C LYS A 72 1.75 -11.04 -0.74
N PRO A 73 1.23 -11.26 0.49
CA PRO A 73 1.53 -10.38 1.60
C PRO A 73 2.99 -10.55 2.05
N VAL A 74 3.61 -9.46 2.44
CA VAL A 74 4.98 -9.46 2.97
C VAL A 74 4.96 -9.23 4.48
N CYS A 75 4.39 -8.11 4.89
CA CYS A 75 4.31 -7.74 6.31
C CYS A 75 3.35 -6.58 6.50
N VAL A 76 3.00 -6.33 7.75
CA VAL A 76 2.32 -5.11 8.14
C VAL A 76 3.38 -4.06 8.42
N TYR A 77 3.12 -2.83 8.05
CA TYR A 77 3.98 -1.72 8.43
C TYR A 77 3.13 -0.59 9.00
N SER A 78 3.78 0.31 9.72
CA SER A 78 3.09 1.49 10.23
C SER A 78 3.90 2.73 9.95
N VAL A 79 3.18 3.84 9.86
CA VAL A 79 3.79 5.15 9.68
C VAL A 79 3.25 6.06 10.79
N THR A 80 4.15 6.73 11.47
CA THR A 80 3.82 7.74 12.46
C THR A 80 4.48 9.03 12.01
N ALA A 81 3.66 10.05 11.75
CA ALA A 81 4.14 11.35 11.32
C ALA A 81 3.43 12.44 12.11
N PRO A 82 4.16 13.44 12.63
CA PRO A 82 3.54 14.50 13.44
C PRO A 82 2.45 15.28 12.71
N ASP A 83 2.59 15.42 11.39
CA ASP A 83 1.68 16.23 10.58
C ASP A 83 0.55 15.44 9.92
N ASN A 84 0.53 14.13 10.11
CA ASN A 84 -0.48 13.27 9.49
C ASN A 84 -1.16 12.41 10.55
N PHE A 85 -2.44 12.11 10.34
CA PHE A 85 -3.22 11.23 11.21
C PHE A 85 -3.17 11.65 12.68
N ASP A 86 -3.08 12.96 12.94
CA ASP A 86 -3.00 13.54 14.29
C ASP A 86 -1.80 12.99 15.10
N GLY A 87 -0.72 12.65 14.41
CA GLY A 87 0.47 12.08 15.04
C GLY A 87 0.31 10.64 15.49
N LYS A 88 -0.78 9.97 15.09
CA LYS A 88 -1.03 8.58 15.46
C LYS A 88 -0.37 7.61 14.49
N GLU A 89 -0.07 6.43 14.99
CA GLU A 89 0.45 5.35 14.16
C GLU A 89 -0.65 4.84 13.23
N SER A 90 -0.35 4.78 11.93
CA SER A 90 -1.28 4.28 10.92
C SER A 90 -0.71 3.03 10.28
N PHE A 91 -1.54 2.01 10.11
CA PHE A 91 -1.11 0.68 9.67
C PHE A 91 -1.53 0.39 8.24
N GLY A 92 -0.63 -0.27 7.52
CA GLY A 92 -0.90 -0.74 6.17
C GLY A 92 -0.29 -2.12 5.95
N MET A 93 -0.75 -2.77 4.88
CA MET A 93 -0.23 -4.07 4.46
C MET A 93 0.66 -3.88 3.24
N LEU A 94 1.85 -4.47 3.28
CA LEU A 94 2.79 -4.47 2.17
C LEU A 94 2.66 -5.78 1.41
N TYR A 95 2.47 -5.69 0.11
CA TYR A 95 2.38 -6.83 -0.81
C TYR A 95 3.48 -6.78 -1.85
N VAL A 96 3.79 -7.95 -2.42
CA VAL A 96 4.58 -8.03 -3.66
C VAL A 96 3.73 -8.67 -4.74
N ALA A 97 3.90 -8.21 -5.95
CA ALA A 97 3.14 -8.72 -7.10
C ALA A 97 4.02 -8.87 -8.34
#